data_f63d6c870e1ffadd728f8ed7c2592eeb
#
_entry.id   f63d6c870e1ffadd728f8ed7c2592eeb
#
_cell.length_a   1.000
_cell.length_b   1.000
_cell.length_c   1.000
_cell.angle_alpha   90.00
_cell.angle_beta   90.00
_cell.angle_gamma   90.00
#
_symmetry.space_group_name_H-M   'P 1'
#
loop_
_entity.id
_entity.type
_entity.pdbx_description
1 polymer ?
#
loop_
_entity_poly.entity_id
_entity_poly.type
_entity_poly.pdbx_seq_one_letter_code
_entity_poly.pdbx_strand_id
1 'polypeptide(L)'
;MPVFDFSDTPNKKEAAVCTYTTFVSNEKIKTPEEPILVLDNKEKAWDHHSTGVFTNQSKRTAFEFREKGETYTADILRVDARFVSLLKWLGENHISVRLSGENTKGGYAVYKIRETTLGGGTKLSAEDGFLQFMIERLLASSAPAAEQEEDDADETGDDMKLTSIQSISDFMTCAGRTMPDNIRLWARRNLAVARSHEVSQEERRHAQRALSIMMNVQWKSNYFEAIDPKEARRILDEELYGMERVKQRIMETIIQINRTHTLPAYGLLLVGPAGTGKSQIAYAVARILKLPWTTLDMSSINDPEQLTGSSRIYANAKPGIIMEAFSMAGESNLVFIINELDKAASGKGNGNPADVLLTLLDNLGFTDNYMECMVPTVGVYPIATANNKEQISAPLMSRFAVIDIPDYTPEEKKIIFSRFALPKVLKRIGLNPGECVITDDGLDAVVAQYADTTGIRDLEQAAEHLAANALYQIEVDQVSQVTFDADRVRKLFA
;
A
#
# COMPACT_ATOMS: atom_id res chain seq x y z
N MET A 1 32.41 1.94 5.82
CA MET A 1 31.14 1.95 6.61
C MET A 1 30.42 3.22 6.24
N PRO A 2 29.20 3.16 5.70
CA PRO A 2 28.42 4.38 5.53
C PRO A 2 28.01 4.92 6.90
N VAL A 3 28.24 6.19 7.11
CA VAL A 3 27.82 6.91 8.32
C VAL A 3 26.70 7.83 7.86
N PHE A 4 25.53 7.73 8.51
CA PHE A 4 24.38 8.55 8.20
C PHE A 4 24.24 9.69 9.21
N ASP A 5 24.16 10.96 8.76
CA ASP A 5 24.13 12.16 9.58
C ASP A 5 22.93 13.06 9.24
N PHE A 6 22.14 13.44 10.23
CA PHE A 6 21.05 14.42 10.13
C PHE A 6 21.44 15.76 10.78
N SER A 7 22.66 16.25 10.54
CA SER A 7 23.20 17.39 11.28
C SER A 7 22.48 18.72 11.08
N ASP A 8 21.56 18.84 10.12
CA ASP A 8 20.91 20.11 9.77
C ASP A 8 19.40 20.16 10.04
N THR A 9 18.82 19.24 10.83
CA THR A 9 17.44 19.40 11.29
C THR A 9 17.36 20.47 12.40
N PRO A 10 16.31 21.35 12.39
CA PRO A 10 16.20 22.43 13.36
C PRO A 10 16.00 21.98 14.83
N ASN A 11 15.85 20.71 15.08
CA ASN A 11 15.89 20.11 16.39
C ASN A 11 17.25 19.42 16.60
N LYS A 12 18.20 20.13 17.18
CA LYS A 12 19.49 19.60 17.65
C LYS A 12 19.28 18.45 18.64
N LYS A 13 19.03 17.25 18.14
CA LYS A 13 19.27 16.01 18.88
C LYS A 13 20.57 15.43 18.34
N GLU A 14 21.43 14.98 19.25
CA GLU A 14 22.71 14.37 18.90
C GLU A 14 22.55 13.27 17.87
N ALA A 15 23.37 13.32 16.82
CA ALA A 15 23.32 12.38 15.73
C ALA A 15 23.67 10.97 16.17
N ALA A 16 22.78 10.01 15.96
CA ALA A 16 23.14 8.60 16.10
C ALA A 16 23.87 8.15 14.85
N VAL A 17 25.12 7.78 15.03
CA VAL A 17 25.92 7.13 14.01
C VAL A 17 25.48 5.68 13.91
N CYS A 18 24.72 5.35 12.86
CA CYS A 18 24.41 3.96 12.55
C CYS A 18 25.48 3.41 11.60
N THR A 19 26.23 2.44 12.09
CA THR A 19 27.25 1.75 11.31
C THR A 19 26.61 0.54 10.62
N TYR A 20 26.52 0.57 9.29
CA TYR A 20 26.05 -0.56 8.50
C TYR A 20 27.25 -1.22 7.80
N THR A 21 27.23 -2.54 7.71
CA THR A 21 28.11 -3.24 6.81
C THR A 21 27.67 -2.92 5.39
N THR A 22 28.55 -2.29 4.60
CA THR A 22 28.26 -2.02 3.20
C THR A 22 28.14 -3.33 2.44
N PHE A 23 27.19 -3.39 1.53
CA PHE A 23 27.05 -4.45 0.52
C PHE A 23 28.23 -4.49 -0.47
N VAL A 24 29.12 -3.55 -0.38
CA VAL A 24 30.27 -3.46 -1.25
C VAL A 24 31.44 -4.08 -0.53
N SER A 25 31.82 -5.29 -0.95
CA SER A 25 33.11 -5.88 -0.58
C SER A 25 34.23 -4.87 -0.83
N ASN A 26 35.32 -4.93 -0.06
CA ASN A 26 36.48 -4.04 -0.18
C ASN A 26 37.23 -4.11 -1.55
N GLU A 27 36.64 -4.74 -2.55
CA GLU A 27 37.13 -4.72 -3.92
C GLU A 27 36.94 -3.30 -4.48
N LYS A 28 37.97 -2.80 -5.18
CA LYS A 28 37.94 -1.52 -5.89
C LYS A 28 36.68 -1.47 -6.75
N ILE A 29 35.71 -0.66 -6.35
CA ILE A 29 34.46 -0.47 -7.10
C ILE A 29 34.91 0.11 -8.47
N LYS A 30 34.67 -0.65 -9.54
CA LYS A 30 34.73 -0.11 -10.88
C LYS A 30 33.70 1.02 -10.94
N THR A 31 34.11 2.20 -11.39
CA THR A 31 33.21 3.31 -11.70
C THR A 31 32.12 2.77 -12.64
N PRO A 32 30.82 2.97 -12.34
CA PRO A 32 29.78 2.57 -13.27
C PRO A 32 29.99 3.23 -14.62
N GLU A 33 29.58 2.56 -15.69
CA GLU A 33 29.70 3.10 -17.05
C GLU A 33 28.88 4.40 -17.22
N GLU A 34 27.79 4.54 -16.46
CA GLU A 34 26.99 5.76 -16.42
C GLU A 34 26.91 6.34 -15.01
N PRO A 35 27.04 7.67 -14.86
CA PRO A 35 26.84 8.32 -13.58
C PRO A 35 25.37 8.26 -13.17
N ILE A 36 25.11 8.04 -11.87
CA ILE A 36 23.77 8.06 -11.31
C ILE A 36 23.18 9.46 -11.22
N LEU A 37 24.03 10.47 -11.15
CA LEU A 37 23.65 11.85 -10.97
C LEU A 37 24.68 12.76 -11.64
N VAL A 38 24.23 13.75 -12.40
CA VAL A 38 25.07 14.80 -12.98
C VAL A 38 24.64 16.14 -12.43
N LEU A 39 25.56 16.83 -11.76
CA LEU A 39 25.37 18.14 -11.15
C LEU A 39 26.10 19.23 -11.97
N ASP A 40 25.49 20.42 -12.06
CA ASP A 40 26.13 21.58 -12.68
C ASP A 40 27.18 22.17 -11.73
N ASN A 41 28.41 22.28 -12.17
CA ASN A 41 29.50 22.85 -11.40
C ASN A 41 29.85 24.28 -11.78
N LYS A 42 28.93 25.07 -12.32
CA LYS A 42 29.17 26.45 -12.79
C LYS A 42 29.77 27.35 -11.72
N GLU A 43 29.55 27.04 -10.46
CA GLU A 43 30.11 27.79 -9.34
C GLU A 43 30.94 26.90 -8.43
N LYS A 44 32.19 26.76 -8.79
CA LYS A 44 33.36 26.44 -7.97
C LYS A 44 33.35 25.32 -6.94
N ALA A 45 34.42 24.55 -7.06
CA ALA A 45 35.08 23.84 -5.98
C ALA A 45 34.26 22.74 -5.28
N TRP A 46 33.74 21.85 -6.07
CA TRP A 46 33.42 20.52 -5.59
C TRP A 46 34.74 19.83 -5.23
N ASP A 47 34.90 19.54 -3.97
CA ASP A 47 35.83 18.48 -3.61
C ASP A 47 35.14 17.14 -3.97
N HIS A 48 35.91 16.11 -4.30
CA HIS A 48 35.41 14.79 -4.64
C HIS A 48 34.55 14.14 -3.51
N HIS A 49 34.38 14.83 -2.41
CA HIS A 49 33.71 14.38 -1.19
C HIS A 49 32.86 15.48 -0.53
N SER A 50 32.11 16.25 -1.28
CA SER A 50 31.21 17.25 -0.71
C SER A 50 30.05 16.60 0.04
N THR A 51 29.73 17.14 1.21
CA THR A 51 28.57 16.76 2.01
C THR A 51 27.50 17.83 1.91
N GLY A 52 26.27 17.46 1.61
CA GLY A 52 25.17 18.42 1.48
C GLY A 52 23.81 17.73 1.50
N VAL A 53 22.76 18.50 1.26
CA VAL A 53 21.37 18.08 1.30
C VAL A 53 20.75 18.29 -0.08
N PHE A 54 19.94 17.35 -0.53
CA PHE A 54 19.09 17.55 -1.70
C PHE A 54 17.90 18.44 -1.33
N THR A 55 17.69 19.50 -2.09
CA THR A 55 16.57 20.44 -1.90
C THR A 55 15.62 20.38 -3.06
N ASN A 56 14.34 20.48 -2.78
CA ASN A 56 13.28 20.45 -3.79
C ASN A 56 12.61 21.82 -3.83
N GLN A 57 13.30 22.81 -4.40
CA GLN A 57 12.75 24.15 -4.55
C GLN A 57 12.04 24.29 -5.90
N SER A 58 10.71 24.54 -5.85
CA SER A 58 9.86 24.96 -6.98
C SER A 58 10.21 24.38 -8.35
N LYS A 59 10.13 23.05 -8.52
CA LYS A 59 10.37 22.29 -9.76
C LYS A 59 11.84 21.99 -10.14
N ARG A 60 12.80 22.34 -9.32
CA ARG A 60 14.20 21.95 -9.52
C ARG A 60 14.69 21.18 -8.29
N THR A 61 15.26 20.02 -8.49
CA THR A 61 16.00 19.32 -7.44
C THR A 61 17.44 19.79 -7.53
N ALA A 62 17.97 20.29 -6.44
CA ALA A 62 19.33 20.79 -6.32
C ALA A 62 20.05 20.15 -5.14
N PHE A 63 21.36 20.16 -5.14
CA PHE A 63 22.22 19.73 -4.04
C PHE A 63 22.81 20.96 -3.36
N GLU A 64 22.42 21.23 -2.12
CA GLU A 64 22.97 22.30 -1.30
C GLU A 64 24.05 21.75 -0.37
N PHE A 65 25.21 22.41 -0.34
CA PHE A 65 26.31 22.03 0.53
C PHE A 65 26.98 23.28 1.10
N ARG A 66 27.65 23.12 2.24
CA ARG A 66 28.40 24.19 2.90
C ARG A 66 29.88 23.91 2.82
N GLU A 67 30.62 24.89 2.34
CA GLU A 67 32.08 24.87 2.34
C GLU A 67 32.61 26.19 2.92
N LYS A 68 33.52 26.12 3.90
CA LYS A 68 34.13 27.29 4.55
C LYS A 68 33.14 28.35 5.08
N GLY A 69 31.93 27.91 5.47
CA GLY A 69 30.90 28.80 6.02
C GLY A 69 29.94 29.40 4.97
N GLU A 70 30.20 29.21 3.70
CA GLU A 70 29.33 29.64 2.61
C GLU A 70 28.44 28.47 2.13
N THR A 71 27.20 28.78 1.72
CA THR A 71 26.27 27.81 1.16
C THR A 71 26.33 27.85 -0.36
N TYR A 72 26.55 26.72 -0.99
CA TYR A 72 26.58 26.53 -2.43
C TYR A 72 25.41 25.68 -2.86
N THR A 73 24.89 25.95 -4.05
CA THR A 73 23.82 25.17 -4.67
C THR A 73 24.30 24.64 -6.01
N ALA A 74 24.18 23.33 -6.21
CA ALA A 74 24.44 22.70 -7.50
C ALA A 74 23.13 22.18 -8.10
N ASP A 75 22.79 22.65 -9.29
CA ASP A 75 21.61 22.16 -10.02
C ASP A 75 21.84 20.73 -10.51
N ILE A 76 20.82 19.89 -10.38
CA ILE A 76 20.84 18.54 -10.92
C ILE A 76 20.50 18.61 -12.41
N LEU A 77 21.46 18.25 -13.26
CA LEU A 77 21.31 18.26 -14.72
C LEU A 77 20.71 16.95 -15.23
N ARG A 78 21.15 15.83 -14.67
CA ARG A 78 20.69 14.49 -15.05
C ARG A 78 20.68 13.58 -13.83
N VAL A 79 19.65 12.76 -13.74
CA VAL A 79 19.53 11.72 -12.73
C VAL A 79 18.96 10.47 -13.38
N ASP A 80 19.43 9.30 -12.96
CA ASP A 80 18.79 8.03 -13.32
C ASP A 80 17.37 8.02 -12.77
N ALA A 81 16.39 7.65 -13.61
CA ALA A 81 14.98 7.67 -13.25
C ALA A 81 14.66 6.86 -11.97
N ARG A 82 15.42 5.78 -11.74
CA ARG A 82 15.32 4.96 -10.52
C ARG A 82 15.63 5.72 -9.22
N PHE A 83 16.42 6.79 -9.31
CA PHE A 83 16.86 7.58 -8.15
C PHE A 83 16.02 8.84 -7.91
N VAL A 84 15.08 9.19 -8.80
CA VAL A 84 14.28 10.41 -8.65
C VAL A 84 13.50 10.42 -7.34
N SER A 85 12.82 9.31 -7.04
CA SER A 85 12.03 9.16 -5.80
C SER A 85 12.92 9.23 -4.56
N LEU A 86 14.11 8.60 -4.62
CA LEU A 86 15.10 8.65 -3.56
C LEU A 86 15.60 10.07 -3.30
N LEU A 87 16.02 10.79 -4.33
CA LEU A 87 16.51 12.17 -4.18
C LEU A 87 15.43 13.10 -3.64
N LYS A 88 14.18 12.90 -4.08
CA LYS A 88 13.04 13.63 -3.56
C LYS A 88 12.84 13.37 -2.07
N TRP A 89 12.86 12.11 -1.66
CA TRP A 89 12.72 11.72 -0.27
C TRP A 89 13.88 12.24 0.61
N LEU A 90 15.12 12.13 0.15
CA LEU A 90 16.29 12.69 0.84
C LEU A 90 16.16 14.20 1.06
N GLY A 91 15.67 14.92 0.04
CA GLY A 91 15.44 16.37 0.13
C GLY A 91 14.30 16.74 1.07
N GLU A 92 13.19 16.04 1.05
CA GLU A 92 12.03 16.26 1.92
C GLU A 92 12.37 16.04 3.39
N ASN A 93 13.25 15.09 3.69
CA ASN A 93 13.70 14.78 5.04
C ASN A 93 14.97 15.51 5.48
N HIS A 94 15.51 16.40 4.65
CA HIS A 94 16.74 17.18 4.91
C HIS A 94 17.94 16.30 5.30
N ILE A 95 18.12 15.18 4.62
CA ILE A 95 19.18 14.22 4.90
C ILE A 95 20.47 14.67 4.22
N SER A 96 21.54 14.83 4.99
CA SER A 96 22.88 15.12 4.48
C SER A 96 23.52 13.89 3.87
N VAL A 97 24.08 14.02 2.68
CA VAL A 97 24.75 12.94 1.97
C VAL A 97 26.15 13.36 1.52
N ARG A 98 27.10 12.44 1.55
CA ARG A 98 28.42 12.62 0.98
C ARG A 98 28.46 11.97 -0.39
N LEU A 99 28.77 12.77 -1.41
CA LEU A 99 28.86 12.34 -2.80
C LEU A 99 30.30 12.00 -3.18
N SER A 100 30.46 11.00 -4.04
CA SER A 100 31.73 10.64 -4.66
C SER A 100 31.55 10.55 -6.16
N GLY A 101 32.43 11.21 -6.92
CA GLY A 101 32.35 11.23 -8.38
C GLY A 101 33.53 11.96 -8.98
N GLU A 102 33.41 12.38 -10.24
CA GLU A 102 34.44 13.02 -11.01
C GLU A 102 33.99 14.36 -11.60
N ASN A 103 34.86 15.35 -11.63
CA ASN A 103 34.62 16.58 -12.35
C ASN A 103 34.72 16.33 -13.85
N THR A 104 33.69 16.69 -14.60
CA THR A 104 33.63 16.63 -16.05
C THR A 104 33.53 18.03 -16.66
N LYS A 105 33.74 18.13 -17.96
CA LYS A 105 33.59 19.42 -18.69
C LYS A 105 32.17 19.99 -18.63
N GLY A 106 31.17 19.15 -18.34
CA GLY A 106 29.74 19.52 -18.30
C GLY A 106 29.11 19.57 -16.90
N GLY A 107 29.89 19.27 -15.87
CA GLY A 107 29.41 19.21 -14.50
C GLY A 107 30.09 18.13 -13.66
N TYR A 108 29.59 17.89 -12.47
CA TYR A 108 30.11 16.87 -11.58
C TYR A 108 29.30 15.59 -11.74
N ALA A 109 29.92 14.53 -12.21
CA ALA A 109 29.30 13.22 -12.37
C ALA A 109 29.46 12.40 -11.09
N VAL A 110 28.37 12.10 -10.42
CA VAL A 110 28.33 11.32 -9.18
C VAL A 110 28.16 9.85 -9.53
N TYR A 111 29.08 9.04 -9.07
CA TYR A 111 29.04 7.58 -9.24
C TYR A 111 28.61 6.87 -7.97
N LYS A 112 28.69 7.55 -6.82
CA LYS A 112 28.36 6.95 -5.53
C LYS A 112 27.94 8.01 -4.50
N ILE A 113 26.89 7.71 -3.75
CA ILE A 113 26.59 8.36 -2.47
C ILE A 113 27.32 7.54 -1.41
N ARG A 114 28.29 8.14 -0.70
CA ARG A 114 29.17 7.40 0.21
C ARG A 114 28.68 7.36 1.63
N GLU A 115 28.15 8.47 2.11
CA GLU A 115 27.75 8.62 3.50
C GLU A 115 26.46 9.41 3.55
N THR A 116 25.56 8.96 4.37
CA THR A 116 24.37 9.70 4.75
C THR A 116 24.34 9.70 6.27
N THR A 117 23.95 10.80 6.91
CA THR A 117 23.96 10.89 8.36
C THR A 117 22.54 11.04 8.88
N LEU A 118 22.11 10.06 9.65
CA LEU A 118 20.84 10.06 10.39
C LEU A 118 21.07 10.59 11.80
N GLY A 119 20.42 11.70 12.16
CA GLY A 119 20.60 12.31 13.47
C GLY A 119 19.80 11.68 14.60
N GLY A 120 20.41 11.61 15.77
CA GLY A 120 19.78 11.40 17.06
C GLY A 120 19.87 9.98 17.64
N GLY A 121 20.53 9.83 18.78
CA GLY A 121 20.78 8.61 19.56
C GLY A 121 19.57 7.76 19.98
N THR A 122 18.51 7.81 19.23
CA THR A 122 17.28 7.02 19.36
C THR A 122 17.27 5.87 18.35
N LYS A 123 16.63 4.78 18.70
CA LYS A 123 16.33 3.66 17.80
C LYS A 123 15.85 4.21 16.47
N LEU A 124 16.48 3.80 15.35
CA LEU A 124 15.95 4.01 14.01
C LEU A 124 14.49 3.59 13.98
N SER A 125 13.64 4.37 13.34
CA SER A 125 12.29 3.91 13.05
C SER A 125 12.35 2.74 12.06
N ALA A 126 11.31 1.94 12.01
CA ALA A 126 11.23 0.86 11.02
C ALA A 126 11.29 1.41 9.59
N GLU A 127 10.70 2.59 9.36
CA GLU A 127 10.74 3.31 8.10
C GLU A 127 12.16 3.69 7.68
N ASP A 128 12.91 4.29 8.58
CA ASP A 128 14.28 4.75 8.30
C ASP A 128 15.20 3.60 7.89
N GLY A 129 15.13 2.47 8.60
CA GLY A 129 15.96 1.32 8.29
C GLY A 129 15.60 0.64 6.97
N PHE A 130 14.30 0.54 6.65
CA PHE A 130 13.84 -0.04 5.39
C PHE A 130 14.21 0.85 4.20
N LEU A 131 13.94 2.14 4.28
CA LEU A 131 14.29 3.11 3.24
C LEU A 131 15.80 3.16 3.01
N GLN A 132 16.59 3.10 4.06
CA GLN A 132 18.02 3.07 3.99
C GLN A 132 18.56 1.83 3.27
N PHE A 133 18.01 0.65 3.60
CA PHE A 133 18.31 -0.58 2.88
C PHE A 133 17.97 -0.46 1.40
N MET A 134 16.80 0.11 1.06
CA MET A 134 16.38 0.33 -0.31
C MET A 134 17.30 1.28 -1.07
N ILE A 135 17.76 2.35 -0.42
CA ILE A 135 18.77 3.28 -0.95
C ILE A 135 20.05 2.55 -1.27
N GLU A 136 20.60 1.78 -0.34
CA GLU A 136 21.84 1.05 -0.54
C GLU A 136 21.71 0.00 -1.66
N ARG A 137 20.57 -0.68 -1.75
CA ARG A 137 20.31 -1.64 -2.81
C ARG A 137 20.20 -0.99 -4.19
N LEU A 138 19.51 0.15 -4.30
CA LEU A 138 19.43 0.91 -5.55
C LEU A 138 20.84 1.38 -5.99
N LEU A 139 21.65 1.82 -5.06
CA LEU A 139 23.04 2.23 -5.34
C LEU A 139 23.91 1.03 -5.74
N ALA A 140 23.71 -0.13 -5.14
CA ALA A 140 24.44 -1.35 -5.48
C ALA A 140 24.04 -1.89 -6.87
N SER A 141 22.75 -1.79 -7.26
CA SER A 141 22.25 -2.25 -8.56
C SER A 141 22.70 -1.39 -9.73
N SER A 142 23.22 -0.19 -9.48
CA SER A 142 23.83 0.66 -10.50
C SER A 142 25.33 0.40 -10.71
N ALA A 143 25.97 -0.49 -9.93
CA ALA A 143 27.30 -0.99 -10.22
C ALA A 143 27.23 -2.04 -11.34
N PRO A 144 28.19 -2.08 -12.29
CA PRO A 144 28.19 -3.10 -13.34
C PRO A 144 28.25 -4.49 -12.70
N ALA A 145 27.37 -5.36 -13.17
CA ALA A 145 27.21 -6.71 -12.69
C ALA A 145 28.54 -7.49 -12.74
N ALA A 146 29.15 -7.74 -11.59
CA ALA A 146 30.04 -8.87 -11.47
C ALA A 146 29.14 -10.11 -11.46
N GLU A 147 29.40 -11.02 -12.38
CA GLU A 147 28.73 -12.29 -12.63
C GLU A 147 27.87 -12.77 -11.45
N GLN A 148 26.56 -12.50 -11.53
CA GLN A 148 25.57 -13.12 -10.65
C GLN A 148 25.31 -14.50 -11.25
N GLU A 149 25.56 -15.54 -10.48
CA GLU A 149 25.00 -16.85 -10.76
C GLU A 149 23.49 -16.71 -10.96
N GLU A 150 23.02 -17.14 -12.14
CA GLU A 150 21.63 -17.20 -12.52
C GLU A 150 20.90 -18.20 -11.61
N ASP A 151 20.45 -17.74 -10.43
CA ASP A 151 19.39 -18.41 -9.69
C ASP A 151 18.07 -17.83 -10.17
N ASP A 152 17.21 -18.72 -10.70
CA ASP A 152 15.88 -18.53 -11.26
C ASP A 152 15.19 -17.22 -10.79
N ALA A 153 15.36 -16.15 -11.54
CA ALA A 153 14.60 -14.92 -11.39
C ALA A 153 13.22 -15.15 -12.02
N ASP A 154 12.19 -15.27 -11.18
CA ASP A 154 10.82 -15.13 -11.63
C ASP A 154 10.69 -13.78 -12.40
N GLU A 155 10.27 -13.84 -13.66
CA GLU A 155 10.11 -12.73 -14.61
C GLU A 155 9.01 -11.71 -14.23
N THR A 156 8.73 -11.51 -12.95
CA THR A 156 7.82 -10.47 -12.50
C THR A 156 8.62 -9.29 -11.97
N GLY A 157 8.64 -8.22 -12.78
CA GLY A 157 9.38 -6.96 -12.65
C GLY A 157 9.30 -6.22 -11.31
N ASP A 158 9.68 -6.85 -10.23
CA ASP A 158 9.75 -6.29 -8.90
C ASP A 158 11.18 -6.46 -8.35
N ASP A 159 12.14 -5.79 -9.03
CA ASP A 159 13.59 -5.79 -8.69
C ASP A 159 13.88 -5.36 -7.23
N MET A 160 12.85 -4.94 -6.50
CA MET A 160 12.94 -4.42 -5.15
C MET A 160 12.65 -5.47 -4.07
N LYS A 161 12.08 -6.63 -4.42
CA LYS A 161 11.77 -7.68 -3.45
C LYS A 161 13.00 -8.46 -2.99
N LEU A 162 13.04 -8.73 -1.69
CA LEU A 162 14.07 -9.55 -1.06
C LEU A 162 13.77 -11.02 -1.30
N THR A 163 14.37 -11.63 -2.31
CA THR A 163 14.17 -13.03 -2.67
C THR A 163 15.40 -13.90 -2.36
N SER A 164 16.61 -13.36 -2.55
CA SER A 164 17.83 -14.09 -2.33
C SER A 164 18.25 -14.15 -0.85
N ILE A 165 18.86 -15.24 -0.43
CA ILE A 165 19.39 -15.42 0.95
C ILE A 165 20.42 -14.33 1.27
N GLN A 166 21.22 -13.93 0.29
CA GLN A 166 22.23 -12.88 0.48
C GLN A 166 21.55 -11.54 0.75
N SER A 167 20.62 -11.10 -0.11
CA SER A 167 19.90 -9.83 0.09
C SER A 167 19.12 -9.78 1.42
N ILE A 168 18.51 -10.89 1.82
CA ILE A 168 17.84 -11.02 3.13
C ILE A 168 18.84 -10.87 4.28
N SER A 169 20.00 -11.51 4.17
CA SER A 169 21.06 -11.40 5.19
C SER A 169 21.56 -9.98 5.36
N ASP A 170 21.73 -9.32 4.26
CA ASP A 170 22.22 -7.96 4.20
C ASP A 170 21.19 -7.00 4.78
N PHE A 171 19.91 -7.18 4.42
CA PHE A 171 18.79 -6.47 5.04
C PHE A 171 18.77 -6.67 6.57
N MET A 172 18.91 -7.91 7.04
CA MET A 172 18.96 -8.21 8.47
C MET A 172 20.12 -7.51 9.19
N THR A 173 21.23 -7.31 8.50
CA THR A 173 22.40 -6.63 9.05
C THR A 173 22.16 -5.11 9.14
N CYS A 174 21.55 -4.51 8.12
CA CYS A 174 21.31 -3.07 8.02
C CYS A 174 20.07 -2.64 8.83
N ALA A 175 18.95 -3.29 8.59
CA ALA A 175 17.64 -2.87 9.11
C ALA A 175 17.08 -3.77 10.22
N GLY A 176 17.81 -4.78 10.65
CA GLY A 176 17.32 -5.73 11.63
C GLY A 176 16.89 -5.14 12.99
N ARG A 177 17.39 -3.96 13.34
CA ARG A 177 17.01 -3.24 14.57
C ARG A 177 15.66 -2.54 14.47
N THR A 178 15.15 -2.33 13.28
CA THR A 178 13.85 -1.68 13.04
C THR A 178 12.69 -2.67 13.12
N MET A 179 12.99 -3.96 13.01
CA MET A 179 11.99 -5.00 13.12
C MET A 179 11.60 -5.29 14.58
N PRO A 180 10.36 -5.74 14.84
CA PRO A 180 9.96 -6.27 16.13
C PRO A 180 10.91 -7.40 16.59
N ASP A 181 11.20 -7.46 17.90
CA ASP A 181 12.19 -8.37 18.45
C ASP A 181 11.89 -9.86 18.15
N ASN A 182 10.61 -10.24 18.20
CA ASN A 182 10.19 -11.60 17.87
C ASN A 182 10.41 -11.94 16.38
N ILE A 183 10.10 -11.01 15.48
CA ILE A 183 10.32 -11.17 14.02
C ILE A 183 11.82 -11.25 13.75
N ARG A 184 12.63 -10.40 14.37
CA ARG A 184 14.08 -10.42 14.23
C ARG A 184 14.70 -11.75 14.68
N LEU A 185 14.25 -12.27 15.83
CA LEU A 185 14.72 -13.54 16.35
C LEU A 185 14.31 -14.70 15.45
N TRP A 186 13.06 -14.69 14.99
CA TRP A 186 12.53 -15.65 14.04
C TRP A 186 13.31 -15.64 12.72
N ALA A 187 13.57 -14.46 12.17
CA ALA A 187 14.31 -14.31 10.92
C ALA A 187 15.74 -14.84 11.01
N ARG A 188 16.46 -14.61 12.14
CA ARG A 188 17.79 -15.18 12.37
C ARG A 188 17.78 -16.71 12.37
N ARG A 189 16.77 -17.32 12.99
CA ARG A 189 16.63 -18.80 13.02
C ARG A 189 16.37 -19.34 11.61
N ASN A 190 15.43 -18.76 10.87
CA ASN A 190 15.13 -19.19 9.51
C ASN A 190 16.29 -18.94 8.55
N LEU A 191 17.06 -17.86 8.71
CA LEU A 191 18.26 -17.61 7.91
C LEU A 191 19.34 -18.65 8.16
N ALA A 192 19.49 -19.12 9.41
CA ALA A 192 20.41 -20.21 9.72
C ALA A 192 19.96 -21.53 9.05
N VAL A 193 18.66 -21.85 9.06
CA VAL A 193 18.09 -23.01 8.36
C VAL A 193 18.31 -22.90 6.85
N ALA A 194 17.99 -21.76 6.25
CA ALA A 194 18.14 -21.53 4.81
C ALA A 194 19.60 -21.67 4.31
N ARG A 195 20.58 -21.39 5.18
CA ARG A 195 22.02 -21.53 4.90
C ARG A 195 22.61 -22.89 5.24
N SER A 196 21.89 -23.70 6.02
CA SER A 196 22.42 -24.99 6.48
C SER A 196 22.45 -26.02 5.35
N HIS A 197 23.54 -26.71 5.20
CA HIS A 197 23.67 -27.87 4.30
C HIS A 197 23.21 -29.18 4.93
N GLU A 198 22.93 -29.17 6.24
CA GLU A 198 22.53 -30.38 7.00
C GLU A 198 21.02 -30.67 6.93
N VAL A 199 20.22 -29.64 6.55
CA VAL A 199 18.76 -29.75 6.40
C VAL A 199 18.36 -30.07 4.96
N SER A 200 17.17 -30.64 4.78
CA SER A 200 16.64 -31.00 3.47
C SER A 200 16.50 -29.77 2.53
N GLN A 201 16.57 -30.03 1.24
CA GLN A 201 16.38 -28.94 0.25
C GLN A 201 14.98 -28.30 0.38
N GLU A 202 14.00 -29.10 0.69
CA GLU A 202 12.61 -28.65 0.88
C GLU A 202 12.47 -27.71 2.07
N GLU A 203 13.07 -28.06 3.20
CA GLU A 203 13.07 -27.23 4.41
C GLU A 203 13.81 -25.89 4.17
N ARG A 204 14.91 -25.90 3.43
CA ARG A 204 15.62 -24.67 3.02
C ARG A 204 14.74 -23.78 2.14
N ARG A 205 14.02 -24.37 1.16
CA ARG A 205 13.07 -23.62 0.31
C ARG A 205 11.95 -23.00 1.12
N HIS A 206 11.36 -23.74 2.06
CA HIS A 206 10.34 -23.19 2.95
C HIS A 206 10.87 -22.05 3.82
N ALA A 207 12.06 -22.19 4.37
CA ALA A 207 12.69 -21.13 5.16
C ALA A 207 12.99 -19.90 4.33
N GLN A 208 13.50 -20.04 3.11
CA GLN A 208 13.78 -18.94 2.19
C GLN A 208 12.48 -18.21 1.78
N ARG A 209 11.45 -18.95 1.38
CA ARG A 209 10.14 -18.38 1.01
C ARG A 209 9.52 -17.60 2.18
N ALA A 210 9.54 -18.17 3.37
CA ALA A 210 9.01 -17.51 4.56
C ALA A 210 9.79 -16.23 4.91
N LEU A 211 11.12 -16.27 4.81
CA LEU A 211 11.97 -15.10 4.97
C LEU A 211 11.64 -14.01 3.95
N SER A 212 11.52 -14.37 2.66
CA SER A 212 11.15 -13.43 1.61
C SER A 212 9.83 -12.73 1.93
N ILE A 213 8.79 -13.47 2.31
CA ILE A 213 7.48 -12.89 2.66
C ILE A 213 7.60 -11.92 3.85
N MET A 214 8.25 -12.33 4.94
CA MET A 214 8.32 -11.56 6.18
C MET A 214 9.22 -10.32 6.07
N MET A 215 10.33 -10.43 5.32
CA MET A 215 11.31 -9.35 5.16
C MET A 215 10.87 -8.29 4.14
N ASN A 216 9.92 -8.60 3.28
CA ASN A 216 9.30 -7.61 2.38
C ASN A 216 8.19 -6.80 3.04
N VAL A 217 7.88 -7.04 4.32
CA VAL A 217 6.96 -6.21 5.11
C VAL A 217 7.75 -5.13 5.84
N GLN A 218 7.44 -3.87 5.58
CA GLN A 218 7.94 -2.74 6.36
C GLN A 218 7.19 -2.66 7.69
N TRP A 219 7.89 -2.91 8.80
CA TRP A 219 7.32 -2.87 10.15
C TRP A 219 7.26 -1.44 10.65
N LYS A 220 6.08 -0.82 10.58
CA LYS A 220 5.84 0.56 10.99
C LYS A 220 5.42 0.65 12.47
N SER A 221 5.60 1.83 13.04
CA SER A 221 5.05 2.15 14.35
C SER A 221 3.51 2.26 14.28
N ASN A 222 2.87 2.18 15.43
CA ASN A 222 1.42 2.40 15.56
C ASN A 222 1.04 3.89 15.72
N TYR A 223 1.90 4.80 15.29
CA TYR A 223 1.64 6.23 15.27
C TYR A 223 1.10 6.64 13.91
N PHE A 224 -0.06 7.29 13.90
CA PHE A 224 -0.73 7.77 12.70
C PHE A 224 -0.74 9.30 12.70
N GLU A 225 -0.37 9.88 11.57
CA GLU A 225 -0.44 11.32 11.38
C GLU A 225 -1.88 11.83 11.38
N ALA A 226 -2.05 13.11 11.75
CA ALA A 226 -3.36 13.70 11.73
C ALA A 226 -3.90 13.83 10.30
N ILE A 227 -5.15 13.44 10.12
CA ILE A 227 -5.89 13.49 8.87
C ILE A 227 -6.68 14.79 8.83
N ASP A 228 -6.60 15.55 7.73
CA ASP A 228 -7.44 16.74 7.58
C ASP A 228 -8.93 16.35 7.52
N PRO A 229 -9.77 16.78 8.50
CA PRO A 229 -11.17 16.43 8.52
C PRO A 229 -11.94 16.97 7.31
N LYS A 230 -11.53 18.10 6.73
CA LYS A 230 -12.18 18.66 5.55
C LYS A 230 -11.94 17.81 4.32
N GLU A 231 -10.69 17.38 4.13
CA GLU A 231 -10.32 16.48 3.05
C GLU A 231 -10.98 15.11 3.20
N ALA A 232 -11.02 14.57 4.42
CA ALA A 232 -11.73 13.31 4.72
C ALA A 232 -13.22 13.42 4.37
N ARG A 233 -13.87 14.52 4.75
CA ARG A 233 -15.27 14.76 4.40
C ARG A 233 -15.48 14.91 2.90
N ARG A 234 -14.59 15.60 2.20
CA ARG A 234 -14.65 15.74 0.74
C ARG A 234 -14.59 14.40 0.04
N ILE A 235 -13.67 13.52 0.45
CA ILE A 235 -13.57 12.17 -0.09
C ILE A 235 -14.87 11.38 0.12
N LEU A 236 -15.46 11.45 1.32
CA LEU A 236 -16.73 10.77 1.60
C LEU A 236 -17.89 11.33 0.76
N ASP A 237 -17.93 12.63 0.51
CA ASP A 237 -18.99 13.26 -0.28
C ASP A 237 -18.85 12.97 -1.80
N GLU A 238 -17.63 12.75 -2.28
CA GLU A 238 -17.36 12.32 -3.66
C GLU A 238 -17.73 10.85 -3.90
N GLU A 239 -17.47 9.98 -2.91
CA GLU A 239 -17.69 8.53 -3.06
C GLU A 239 -19.12 8.09 -2.70
N LEU A 240 -19.80 8.82 -1.82
CA LEU A 240 -21.06 8.42 -1.23
C LEU A 240 -22.11 9.51 -1.39
N TYR A 241 -23.23 9.17 -2.00
CA TYR A 241 -24.39 10.03 -2.02
C TYR A 241 -25.23 9.83 -0.74
N GLY A 242 -25.66 10.94 -0.12
CA GLY A 242 -26.46 10.89 1.10
C GLY A 242 -25.69 10.24 2.27
N MET A 243 -26.37 9.36 3.01
CA MET A 243 -25.80 8.57 4.12
C MET A 243 -25.11 9.41 5.21
N GLU A 244 -25.67 10.56 5.57
CA GLU A 244 -25.06 11.52 6.51
C GLU A 244 -24.67 10.90 7.86
N ARG A 245 -25.49 9.98 8.38
CA ARG A 245 -25.19 9.28 9.65
C ARG A 245 -23.96 8.37 9.53
N VAL A 246 -23.81 7.71 8.38
CA VAL A 246 -22.63 6.87 8.08
C VAL A 246 -21.38 7.72 8.00
N LYS A 247 -21.43 8.81 7.21
CA LYS A 247 -20.34 9.77 7.08
C LYS A 247 -19.95 10.37 8.42
N GLN A 248 -20.93 10.79 9.22
CA GLN A 248 -20.67 11.30 10.56
C GLN A 248 -19.93 10.29 11.42
N ARG A 249 -20.36 9.01 11.42
CA ARG A 249 -19.71 7.96 12.22
C ARG A 249 -18.27 7.71 11.79
N ILE A 250 -18.00 7.73 10.50
CA ILE A 250 -16.63 7.63 9.97
C ILE A 250 -15.81 8.84 10.40
N MET A 251 -16.37 10.06 10.32
CA MET A 251 -15.68 11.28 10.75
C MET A 251 -15.36 11.27 12.25
N GLU A 252 -16.24 10.75 13.10
CA GLU A 252 -15.98 10.56 14.53
C GLU A 252 -14.77 9.65 14.76
N THR A 253 -14.65 8.56 14.00
CA THR A 253 -13.49 7.66 14.02
C THR A 253 -12.20 8.38 13.61
N ILE A 254 -12.25 9.19 12.56
CA ILE A 254 -11.08 9.97 12.09
C ILE A 254 -10.65 11.00 13.13
N ILE A 255 -11.60 11.69 13.77
CA ILE A 255 -11.30 12.65 14.84
C ILE A 255 -10.67 11.94 16.06
N GLN A 256 -11.13 10.74 16.37
CA GLN A 256 -10.52 9.93 17.43
C GLN A 256 -9.06 9.58 17.08
N ILE A 257 -8.78 9.13 15.86
CA ILE A 257 -7.41 8.86 15.39
C ILE A 257 -6.55 10.12 15.49
N ASN A 258 -7.05 11.27 15.05
CA ASN A 258 -6.34 12.55 15.14
C ASN A 258 -6.00 12.95 16.58
N ARG A 259 -6.82 12.56 17.54
CA ARG A 259 -6.60 12.88 18.95
C ARG A 259 -5.63 11.94 19.63
N THR A 260 -5.69 10.65 19.30
CA THR A 260 -4.90 9.60 19.95
C THR A 260 -3.64 9.23 19.20
N HIS A 261 -3.56 9.55 17.91
CA HIS A 261 -2.54 9.09 16.97
C HIS A 261 -2.43 7.55 16.89
N THR A 262 -3.51 6.85 17.27
CA THR A 262 -3.62 5.39 17.22
C THR A 262 -4.91 4.97 16.56
N LEU A 263 -4.94 3.78 15.98
CA LEU A 263 -6.18 3.20 15.47
C LEU A 263 -7.16 2.92 16.62
N PRO A 264 -8.47 3.02 16.38
CA PRO A 264 -9.48 2.61 17.36
C PRO A 264 -9.34 1.13 17.73
N ALA A 265 -9.72 0.78 18.96
CA ALA A 265 -9.70 -0.60 19.43
C ALA A 265 -10.69 -1.52 18.69
N TYR A 266 -11.71 -0.93 18.07
CA TYR A 266 -12.75 -1.66 17.34
C TYR A 266 -12.65 -1.36 15.86
N GLY A 267 -12.74 -2.41 15.02
CA GLY A 267 -12.93 -2.25 13.58
C GLY A 267 -14.31 -1.67 13.24
N LEU A 268 -14.53 -1.39 11.96
CA LEU A 268 -15.87 -1.00 11.47
C LEU A 268 -16.57 -2.21 10.87
N LEU A 269 -17.87 -2.40 11.21
CA LEU A 269 -18.73 -3.38 10.56
C LEU A 269 -19.89 -2.65 9.88
N LEU A 270 -19.91 -2.71 8.55
CA LEU A 270 -20.93 -2.12 7.70
C LEU A 270 -22.01 -3.18 7.40
N VAL A 271 -23.19 -3.01 7.95
CA VAL A 271 -24.30 -3.96 7.80
C VAL A 271 -25.43 -3.34 6.99
N GLY A 272 -25.92 -4.04 5.98
CA GLY A 272 -27.03 -3.56 5.16
C GLY A 272 -27.26 -4.39 3.92
N PRO A 273 -28.29 -4.09 3.13
CA PRO A 273 -28.63 -4.84 1.93
C PRO A 273 -27.49 -4.91 0.93
N ALA A 274 -27.53 -5.91 0.04
CA ALA A 274 -26.56 -6.01 -1.05
C ALA A 274 -26.67 -4.80 -1.99
N GLY A 275 -25.54 -4.38 -2.55
CA GLY A 275 -25.54 -3.26 -3.52
C GLY A 275 -25.66 -1.85 -2.92
N THR A 276 -25.63 -1.68 -1.60
CA THR A 276 -25.70 -0.36 -0.94
C THR A 276 -24.36 0.39 -0.82
N GLY A 277 -23.30 -0.10 -1.47
CA GLY A 277 -22.01 0.58 -1.49
C GLY A 277 -21.10 0.31 -0.28
N LYS A 278 -21.37 -0.73 0.53
CA LYS A 278 -20.54 -1.07 1.71
C LYS A 278 -19.05 -1.19 1.42
N SER A 279 -18.69 -1.91 0.36
CA SER A 279 -17.28 -2.04 -0.04
C SER A 279 -16.69 -0.71 -0.50
N GLN A 280 -17.49 0.14 -1.18
CA GLN A 280 -17.06 1.49 -1.57
C GLN A 280 -16.74 2.36 -0.34
N ILE A 281 -17.56 2.26 0.71
CA ILE A 281 -17.30 2.93 1.99
C ILE A 281 -15.96 2.45 2.57
N ALA A 282 -15.71 1.14 2.57
CA ALA A 282 -14.46 0.57 3.10
C ALA A 282 -13.23 1.09 2.32
N TYR A 283 -13.30 1.17 1.00
CA TYR A 283 -12.22 1.74 0.18
C TYR A 283 -12.04 3.24 0.43
N ALA A 284 -13.12 3.99 0.59
CA ALA A 284 -13.04 5.42 0.92
C ALA A 284 -12.33 5.65 2.27
N VAL A 285 -12.63 4.84 3.28
CA VAL A 285 -11.96 4.90 4.59
C VAL A 285 -10.48 4.56 4.47
N ALA A 286 -10.10 3.51 3.74
CA ALA A 286 -8.70 3.16 3.51
C ALA A 286 -7.94 4.31 2.82
N ARG A 287 -8.54 4.94 1.82
CA ARG A 287 -7.97 6.11 1.12
C ARG A 287 -7.80 7.31 2.04
N ILE A 288 -8.76 7.58 2.93
CA ILE A 288 -8.69 8.66 3.91
C ILE A 288 -7.55 8.40 4.91
N LEU A 289 -7.42 7.16 5.38
CA LEU A 289 -6.34 6.76 6.29
C LEU A 289 -4.96 6.75 5.61
N LYS A 290 -4.91 6.83 4.27
CA LYS A 290 -3.69 6.73 3.46
C LYS A 290 -2.90 5.44 3.75
N LEU A 291 -3.63 4.37 4.04
CA LEU A 291 -3.05 3.04 4.27
C LEU A 291 -3.26 2.15 3.05
N PRO A 292 -2.32 1.26 2.75
CA PRO A 292 -2.58 0.18 1.81
C PRO A 292 -3.74 -0.67 2.33
N TRP A 293 -4.42 -1.32 1.43
CA TRP A 293 -5.56 -2.16 1.79
C TRP A 293 -5.53 -3.49 1.05
N THR A 294 -6.13 -4.48 1.67
CA THR A 294 -6.34 -5.80 1.08
C THR A 294 -7.74 -6.30 1.38
N THR A 295 -8.23 -7.23 0.57
CA THR A 295 -9.57 -7.81 0.74
C THR A 295 -9.49 -9.28 1.14
N LEU A 296 -10.31 -9.66 2.11
CA LEU A 296 -10.61 -11.04 2.46
C LEU A 296 -12.09 -11.30 2.14
N ASP A 297 -12.36 -12.24 1.24
CA ASP A 297 -13.73 -12.62 0.90
C ASP A 297 -14.10 -13.89 1.66
N MET A 298 -14.91 -13.74 2.72
CA MET A 298 -15.27 -14.84 3.61
C MET A 298 -16.20 -15.85 2.97
N SER A 299 -16.86 -15.50 1.85
CA SER A 299 -17.69 -16.45 1.11
C SER A 299 -16.89 -17.53 0.39
N SER A 300 -15.62 -17.24 0.07
CA SER A 300 -14.70 -18.16 -0.60
C SER A 300 -13.85 -19.00 0.36
N ILE A 301 -13.83 -18.64 1.65
CA ILE A 301 -12.98 -19.27 2.67
C ILE A 301 -13.78 -20.32 3.43
N ASN A 302 -13.44 -21.59 3.19
CA ASN A 302 -14.12 -22.73 3.80
C ASN A 302 -13.29 -23.45 4.87
N ASP A 303 -11.97 -23.19 4.91
CA ASP A 303 -11.03 -23.83 5.80
C ASP A 303 -10.18 -22.80 6.53
N PRO A 304 -10.06 -22.86 7.87
CA PRO A 304 -9.16 -22.01 8.65
C PRO A 304 -7.72 -21.99 8.16
N GLU A 305 -7.21 -23.11 7.60
CA GLU A 305 -5.84 -23.19 7.05
C GLU A 305 -5.62 -22.23 5.87
N GLN A 306 -6.67 -21.87 5.13
CA GLN A 306 -6.55 -20.87 4.07
C GLN A 306 -6.15 -19.50 4.64
N LEU A 307 -6.60 -19.17 5.85
CA LEU A 307 -6.24 -17.92 6.53
C LEU A 307 -4.91 -18.00 7.26
N THR A 308 -4.65 -19.12 7.95
CA THR A 308 -3.49 -19.29 8.84
C THR A 308 -2.29 -19.97 8.19
N GLY A 309 -2.43 -20.47 6.97
CA GLY A 309 -1.41 -21.29 6.33
C GLY A 309 -1.31 -22.70 6.88
N SER A 310 -0.63 -23.56 6.15
CA SER A 310 -0.42 -24.96 6.51
C SER A 310 0.97 -25.19 7.13
N SER A 311 1.09 -26.19 8.02
CA SER A 311 2.35 -26.52 8.66
C SER A 311 3.42 -26.97 7.65
N ARG A 312 4.66 -26.50 7.82
CA ARG A 312 5.83 -26.84 6.96
C ARG A 312 6.20 -28.32 6.97
N ILE A 313 5.57 -29.14 7.80
CA ILE A 313 5.74 -30.61 7.80
C ILE A 313 5.26 -31.20 6.46
N TYR A 314 4.33 -30.52 5.79
CA TYR A 314 3.80 -30.96 4.51
C TYR A 314 4.60 -30.37 3.34
N ALA A 315 4.92 -31.19 2.35
CA ALA A 315 5.67 -30.77 1.15
C ALA A 315 5.00 -29.60 0.38
N ASN A 316 3.66 -29.57 0.40
CA ASN A 316 2.86 -28.54 -0.27
C ASN A 316 2.43 -27.39 0.66
N ALA A 317 3.13 -27.18 1.78
CA ALA A 317 2.82 -26.15 2.74
C ALA A 317 2.84 -24.75 2.08
N LYS A 318 1.85 -23.93 2.46
CA LYS A 318 1.67 -22.56 1.95
C LYS A 318 1.40 -21.60 3.10
N PRO A 319 1.87 -20.35 2.99
CA PRO A 319 1.46 -19.28 3.91
C PRO A 319 -0.05 -19.05 3.80
N GLY A 320 -0.64 -18.51 4.86
CA GLY A 320 -2.02 -18.12 4.86
C GLY A 320 -2.27 -16.82 4.08
N ILE A 321 -3.50 -16.64 3.60
CA ILE A 321 -3.92 -15.44 2.86
C ILE A 321 -3.62 -14.16 3.65
N ILE A 322 -3.73 -14.20 5.00
CA ILE A 322 -3.42 -13.05 5.85
C ILE A 322 -1.94 -12.63 5.70
N MET A 323 -1.01 -13.59 5.73
CA MET A 323 0.41 -13.30 5.53
C MET A 323 0.75 -12.88 4.11
N GLU A 324 0.10 -13.49 3.12
CA GLU A 324 0.23 -13.04 1.73
C GLU A 324 -0.26 -11.60 1.56
N ALA A 325 -1.36 -11.22 2.25
CA ALA A 325 -1.89 -9.86 2.26
C ALA A 325 -0.88 -8.84 2.84
N PHE A 326 -0.22 -9.15 3.96
CA PHE A 326 0.86 -8.31 4.49
C PHE A 326 2.02 -8.15 3.49
N SER A 327 2.43 -9.24 2.86
CA SER A 327 3.51 -9.21 1.86
C SER A 327 3.13 -8.40 0.62
N MET A 328 1.88 -8.50 0.15
CA MET A 328 1.38 -7.72 -0.98
C MET A 328 1.26 -6.23 -0.65
N ALA A 329 0.78 -5.91 0.55
CA ALA A 329 0.70 -4.53 1.04
C ALA A 329 2.09 -3.90 1.21
N GLY A 330 3.12 -4.72 1.48
CA GLY A 330 4.48 -4.28 1.76
C GLY A 330 4.66 -3.57 3.10
N GLU A 331 3.60 -3.42 3.89
CA GLU A 331 3.60 -2.68 5.16
C GLU A 331 2.82 -3.42 6.26
N SER A 332 3.21 -3.18 7.51
CA SER A 332 2.50 -3.73 8.68
C SER A 332 1.22 -2.96 9.03
N ASN A 333 1.14 -1.70 8.60
CA ASN A 333 -0.01 -0.84 8.83
C ASN A 333 -0.90 -0.87 7.58
N LEU A 334 -2.04 -1.54 7.66
CA LEU A 334 -2.93 -1.71 6.52
C LEU A 334 -4.39 -1.84 6.94
N VAL A 335 -5.29 -1.63 5.98
CA VAL A 335 -6.72 -1.87 6.15
C VAL A 335 -7.05 -3.26 5.60
N PHE A 336 -7.61 -4.12 6.45
CA PHE A 336 -8.23 -5.38 6.03
C PHE A 336 -9.72 -5.16 5.76
N ILE A 337 -10.11 -5.26 4.50
CA ILE A 337 -11.51 -5.21 4.08
C ILE A 337 -12.04 -6.65 4.05
N ILE A 338 -12.84 -7.00 5.04
CA ILE A 338 -13.39 -8.34 5.22
C ILE A 338 -14.81 -8.36 4.63
N ASN A 339 -14.93 -8.88 3.41
CA ASN A 339 -16.21 -8.95 2.73
C ASN A 339 -17.02 -10.17 3.18
N GLU A 340 -18.34 -9.98 3.25
CA GLU A 340 -19.32 -11.03 3.58
C GLU A 340 -19.02 -11.78 4.88
N LEU A 341 -18.71 -11.04 5.94
CA LEU A 341 -18.39 -11.61 7.27
C LEU A 341 -19.50 -12.53 7.79
N ASP A 342 -20.75 -12.28 7.44
CA ASP A 342 -21.91 -13.11 7.76
C ASP A 342 -21.86 -14.51 7.12
N LYS A 343 -20.99 -14.75 6.14
CA LYS A 343 -20.76 -16.07 5.51
C LYS A 343 -19.67 -16.89 6.19
N ALA A 344 -18.86 -16.28 7.03
CA ALA A 344 -17.75 -16.92 7.73
C ALA A 344 -18.15 -18.11 8.63
N ALA A 345 -19.40 -18.17 9.08
CA ALA A 345 -19.91 -19.19 10.01
C ALA A 345 -20.41 -20.47 9.32
N SER A 346 -20.45 -20.54 7.99
CA SER A 346 -21.10 -21.63 7.25
C SER A 346 -20.22 -22.84 6.95
N GLY A 347 -18.97 -22.86 7.41
CA GLY A 347 -18.03 -23.97 7.15
C GLY A 347 -18.39 -25.23 7.92
N LYS A 348 -18.60 -26.35 7.21
CA LYS A 348 -18.78 -27.70 7.77
C LYS A 348 -17.44 -28.48 7.89
N GLY A 349 -16.32 -27.77 7.92
CA GLY A 349 -14.96 -28.35 7.88
C GLY A 349 -14.28 -28.45 9.26
N ASN A 350 -12.95 -28.56 9.27
CA ASN A 350 -12.07 -28.77 10.44
C ASN A 350 -11.95 -27.57 11.41
N GLY A 351 -12.92 -26.71 11.47
CA GLY A 351 -12.96 -25.50 12.30
C GLY A 351 -13.74 -24.39 11.62
N ASN A 352 -13.94 -23.27 12.36
CA ASN A 352 -14.64 -22.12 11.82
C ASN A 352 -13.61 -21.03 11.40
N PRO A 353 -13.54 -20.63 10.11
CA PRO A 353 -12.67 -19.54 9.69
C PRO A 353 -12.86 -18.24 10.47
N ALA A 354 -14.07 -18.02 11.00
CA ALA A 354 -14.37 -16.89 11.87
C ALA A 354 -13.51 -16.82 13.14
N ASP A 355 -13.14 -17.97 13.70
CA ASP A 355 -12.34 -18.04 14.93
C ASP A 355 -10.89 -17.53 14.70
N VAL A 356 -10.37 -17.71 13.49
CA VAL A 356 -9.07 -17.16 13.08
C VAL A 356 -9.11 -15.63 13.08
N LEU A 357 -10.22 -15.04 12.61
CA LEU A 357 -10.38 -13.60 12.60
C LEU A 357 -10.39 -13.00 14.00
N LEU A 358 -10.83 -13.73 15.03
CA LEU A 358 -10.79 -13.25 16.41
C LEU A 358 -9.37 -12.86 16.84
N THR A 359 -8.37 -13.69 16.52
CA THR A 359 -6.97 -13.40 16.87
C THR A 359 -6.41 -12.23 16.10
N LEU A 360 -6.79 -12.07 14.83
CA LEU A 360 -6.40 -10.91 14.01
C LEU A 360 -6.99 -9.61 14.57
N LEU A 361 -8.24 -9.65 15.03
CA LEU A 361 -9.00 -8.49 15.49
C LEU A 361 -8.65 -8.05 16.92
N ASP A 362 -8.05 -8.92 17.72
CA ASP A 362 -7.66 -8.59 19.10
C ASP A 362 -6.43 -7.69 19.22
N ASN A 363 -5.77 -7.35 18.12
CA ASN A 363 -4.53 -6.55 18.09
C ASN A 363 -3.39 -7.10 18.98
N LEU A 364 -3.49 -8.34 19.40
CA LEU A 364 -2.48 -9.02 20.24
C LEU A 364 -1.42 -9.74 19.40
N GLY A 365 -1.65 -9.83 18.12
CA GLY A 365 -0.83 -10.56 17.16
C GLY A 365 -1.56 -11.76 16.57
N PHE A 366 -1.16 -12.11 15.37
CA PHE A 366 -1.70 -13.19 14.57
C PHE A 366 -0.62 -14.27 14.38
N THR A 367 -0.94 -15.53 14.57
CA THR A 367 0.00 -16.64 14.33
C THR A 367 -0.35 -17.34 13.03
N ASP A 368 0.56 -17.31 12.09
CA ASP A 368 0.49 -18.10 10.86
C ASP A 368 1.25 -19.42 11.04
N ASN A 369 0.61 -20.53 10.65
CA ASN A 369 1.17 -21.87 10.84
C ASN A 369 2.37 -22.14 9.93
N TYR A 370 2.39 -21.52 8.74
CA TYR A 370 3.54 -21.62 7.84
C TYR A 370 4.71 -20.78 8.33
N MET A 371 4.45 -19.59 8.85
CA MET A 371 5.50 -18.73 9.40
C MET A 371 6.04 -19.24 10.74
N GLU A 372 5.22 -19.95 11.53
CA GLU A 372 5.56 -20.39 12.90
C GLU A 372 5.99 -19.21 13.77
N CYS A 373 5.37 -18.06 13.56
CA CYS A 373 5.68 -16.79 14.21
C CYS A 373 4.41 -16.00 14.47
N MET A 374 4.38 -15.34 15.61
CA MET A 374 3.34 -14.37 15.90
C MET A 374 3.68 -13.04 15.22
N VAL A 375 2.80 -12.60 14.32
CA VAL A 375 2.91 -11.35 13.55
C VAL A 375 2.17 -10.25 14.30
N PRO A 376 2.79 -9.09 14.57
CA PRO A 376 2.12 -7.96 15.18
C PRO A 376 0.98 -7.42 14.30
N THR A 377 -0.18 -7.16 14.91
CA THR A 377 -1.38 -6.67 14.19
C THR A 377 -1.86 -5.29 14.66
N VAL A 378 -1.08 -4.61 15.49
CA VAL A 378 -1.46 -3.30 16.09
C VAL A 378 -1.72 -2.22 15.04
N GLY A 379 -1.07 -2.30 13.88
CA GLY A 379 -1.26 -1.38 12.75
C GLY A 379 -2.37 -1.79 11.78
N VAL A 380 -3.09 -2.86 12.07
CA VAL A 380 -4.17 -3.37 11.21
C VAL A 380 -5.50 -2.73 11.59
N TYR A 381 -6.18 -2.16 10.60
CA TYR A 381 -7.52 -1.63 10.77
C TYR A 381 -8.55 -2.49 10.00
N PRO A 382 -9.36 -3.29 10.69
CA PRO A 382 -10.35 -4.14 10.03
C PRO A 382 -11.62 -3.35 9.72
N ILE A 383 -12.10 -3.49 8.46
CA ILE A 383 -13.39 -2.98 8.02
C ILE A 383 -14.14 -4.16 7.42
N ALA A 384 -15.19 -4.61 8.08
CA ALA A 384 -15.99 -5.72 7.63
C ALA A 384 -17.30 -5.27 6.96
N THR A 385 -17.78 -6.07 6.02
CA THR A 385 -19.11 -5.92 5.41
C THR A 385 -19.96 -7.14 5.68
N ALA A 386 -21.25 -6.95 5.90
CA ALA A 386 -22.21 -8.03 6.08
C ALA A 386 -23.59 -7.63 5.54
N ASN A 387 -24.38 -8.61 5.14
CA ASN A 387 -25.78 -8.37 4.76
C ASN A 387 -26.71 -8.60 5.95
N ASN A 388 -26.38 -9.55 6.82
CA ASN A 388 -27.17 -9.88 8.01
C ASN A 388 -26.29 -10.06 9.26
N LYS A 389 -26.45 -9.18 10.24
CA LYS A 389 -25.71 -9.23 11.51
C LYS A 389 -26.04 -10.44 12.38
N GLU A 390 -27.23 -11.04 12.24
CA GLU A 390 -27.66 -12.19 13.03
C GLU A 390 -26.85 -13.46 12.73
N GLN A 391 -26.20 -13.51 11.58
CA GLN A 391 -25.34 -14.63 11.17
C GLN A 391 -23.91 -14.50 11.69
N ILE A 392 -23.55 -13.37 12.30
CA ILE A 392 -22.23 -13.12 12.86
C ILE A 392 -22.21 -13.51 14.33
N SER A 393 -21.18 -14.26 14.74
CA SER A 393 -21.04 -14.68 16.14
C SER A 393 -20.87 -13.50 17.10
N ALA A 394 -21.38 -13.62 18.31
CA ALA A 394 -21.28 -12.57 19.33
C ALA A 394 -19.83 -12.17 19.65
N PRO A 395 -18.84 -13.09 19.71
CA PRO A 395 -17.43 -12.72 19.88
C PRO A 395 -16.89 -11.83 18.76
N LEU A 396 -17.25 -12.08 17.50
CA LEU A 396 -16.86 -11.21 16.37
C LEU A 396 -17.55 -9.86 16.45
N MET A 397 -18.87 -9.86 16.72
CA MET A 397 -19.63 -8.61 16.85
C MET A 397 -19.04 -7.67 17.90
N SER A 398 -18.52 -8.21 19.01
CA SER A 398 -17.93 -7.40 20.10
C SER A 398 -16.65 -6.67 19.71
N ARG A 399 -16.03 -7.01 18.58
CA ARG A 399 -14.78 -6.40 18.09
C ARG A 399 -15.00 -5.33 17.04
N PHE A 400 -16.24 -5.04 16.70
CA PHE A 400 -16.61 -4.06 15.69
C PHE A 400 -17.53 -2.97 16.22
N ALA A 401 -17.33 -1.77 15.75
CA ALA A 401 -18.30 -0.69 15.80
C ALA A 401 -19.27 -0.87 14.62
N VAL A 402 -20.51 -1.23 14.90
CA VAL A 402 -21.52 -1.53 13.88
C VAL A 402 -22.12 -0.25 13.31
N ILE A 403 -22.16 -0.15 11.99
CA ILE A 403 -22.82 0.90 11.23
C ILE A 403 -23.88 0.26 10.33
N ASP A 404 -25.14 0.52 10.62
CA ASP A 404 -26.24 0.07 9.77
C ASP A 404 -26.35 0.97 8.54
N ILE A 405 -26.25 0.37 7.36
CA ILE A 405 -26.36 1.03 6.06
C ILE A 405 -27.79 0.83 5.55
N PRO A 406 -28.60 1.90 5.48
CA PRO A 406 -29.95 1.79 4.95
C PRO A 406 -29.95 1.51 3.44
N ASP A 407 -31.07 1.02 2.93
CA ASP A 407 -31.30 1.04 1.49
C ASP A 407 -31.62 2.45 1.01
N TYR A 408 -31.44 2.70 -0.26
CA TYR A 408 -31.73 3.97 -0.91
C TYR A 408 -33.22 4.11 -1.22
N THR A 409 -33.75 5.30 -1.01
CA THR A 409 -35.10 5.66 -1.47
C THR A 409 -35.13 5.75 -3.01
N PRO A 410 -36.30 5.64 -3.64
CA PRO A 410 -36.41 5.81 -5.10
C PRO A 410 -35.82 7.14 -5.61
N GLU A 411 -36.01 8.22 -4.86
CA GLU A 411 -35.46 9.54 -5.19
C GLU A 411 -33.93 9.54 -5.13
N GLU A 412 -33.35 8.90 -4.10
CA GLU A 412 -31.88 8.73 -4.00
C GLU A 412 -31.36 7.85 -5.12
N LYS A 413 -32.05 6.74 -5.44
CA LYS A 413 -31.71 5.86 -6.58
C LYS A 413 -31.65 6.63 -7.89
N LYS A 414 -32.63 7.52 -8.15
CA LYS A 414 -32.66 8.39 -9.34
C LYS A 414 -31.44 9.31 -9.41
N ILE A 415 -31.07 9.92 -8.29
CA ILE A 415 -29.92 10.82 -8.22
C ILE A 415 -28.61 10.04 -8.38
N ILE A 416 -28.47 8.90 -7.72
CA ILE A 416 -27.29 8.04 -7.81
C ILE A 416 -27.12 7.54 -9.25
N PHE A 417 -28.19 7.11 -9.90
CA PHE A 417 -28.14 6.64 -11.26
C PHE A 417 -27.65 7.75 -12.20
N SER A 418 -28.26 8.94 -12.12
CA SER A 418 -27.96 10.05 -13.04
C SER A 418 -26.61 10.69 -12.82
N ARG A 419 -26.16 10.83 -11.55
CA ARG A 419 -24.94 11.55 -11.22
C ARG A 419 -23.69 10.67 -11.06
N PHE A 420 -23.86 9.39 -10.75
CA PHE A 420 -22.75 8.50 -10.46
C PHE A 420 -22.70 7.27 -11.38
N ALA A 421 -23.77 6.46 -11.46
CA ALA A 421 -23.73 5.20 -12.18
C ALA A 421 -23.61 5.41 -13.69
N LEU A 422 -24.49 6.17 -14.29
CA LEU A 422 -24.48 6.42 -15.74
C LEU A 422 -23.19 7.13 -16.21
N PRO A 423 -22.75 8.25 -15.61
CA PRO A 423 -21.50 8.88 -16.04
C PRO A 423 -20.26 8.01 -15.90
N LYS A 424 -20.18 7.18 -14.84
CA LYS A 424 -19.10 6.23 -14.62
C LYS A 424 -19.05 5.18 -15.73
N VAL A 425 -20.21 4.67 -16.12
CA VAL A 425 -20.34 3.69 -17.21
C VAL A 425 -20.00 4.31 -18.55
N LEU A 426 -20.55 5.49 -18.88
CA LEU A 426 -20.25 6.20 -20.13
C LEU A 426 -18.73 6.43 -20.28
N LYS A 427 -18.08 6.91 -19.24
CA LYS A 427 -16.62 7.10 -19.25
C LYS A 427 -15.86 5.80 -19.50
N ARG A 428 -16.30 4.67 -18.91
CA ARG A 428 -15.66 3.37 -19.09
C ARG A 428 -15.79 2.83 -20.50
N ILE A 429 -16.93 3.09 -21.15
CA ILE A 429 -17.22 2.63 -22.52
C ILE A 429 -16.67 3.61 -23.58
N GLY A 430 -16.23 4.80 -23.16
CA GLY A 430 -15.68 5.82 -24.06
C GLY A 430 -16.72 6.73 -24.69
N LEU A 431 -17.95 6.77 -24.17
CA LEU A 431 -19.01 7.68 -24.58
C LEU A 431 -18.94 9.01 -23.84
N ASN A 432 -19.17 10.12 -24.55
CA ASN A 432 -19.34 11.42 -23.95
C ASN A 432 -20.74 11.56 -23.34
N PRO A 433 -20.92 12.35 -22.26
CA PRO A 433 -22.23 12.55 -21.63
C PRO A 433 -23.33 13.09 -22.56
N GLY A 434 -22.94 13.78 -23.62
CA GLY A 434 -23.91 14.30 -24.62
C GLY A 434 -24.37 13.28 -25.67
N GLU A 435 -23.66 12.16 -25.80
CA GLU A 435 -23.99 11.13 -26.80
C GLU A 435 -25.08 10.17 -26.30
N CYS A 436 -25.18 9.98 -25.00
CA CYS A 436 -26.21 9.17 -24.35
C CYS A 436 -26.96 10.04 -23.33
N VAL A 437 -28.16 10.42 -23.66
CA VAL A 437 -29.02 11.27 -22.82
C VAL A 437 -30.23 10.51 -22.36
N ILE A 438 -30.60 10.64 -21.10
CA ILE A 438 -31.83 10.10 -20.55
C ILE A 438 -32.74 11.23 -20.08
N THR A 439 -34.00 11.19 -20.41
CA THR A 439 -34.99 12.16 -20.00
C THR A 439 -35.47 11.90 -18.56
N ASP A 440 -36.10 12.86 -17.91
CA ASP A 440 -36.59 12.69 -16.52
C ASP A 440 -37.62 11.57 -16.39
N ASP A 441 -38.51 11.42 -17.37
CA ASP A 441 -39.46 10.31 -17.43
C ASP A 441 -38.77 8.97 -17.76
N GLY A 442 -37.71 8.99 -18.54
CA GLY A 442 -36.83 7.84 -18.75
C GLY A 442 -36.12 7.39 -17.48
N LEU A 443 -35.61 8.32 -16.70
CA LEU A 443 -35.03 8.05 -15.36
C LEU A 443 -36.06 7.42 -14.42
N ASP A 444 -37.26 7.97 -14.38
CA ASP A 444 -38.36 7.43 -13.59
C ASP A 444 -38.73 5.99 -14.03
N ALA A 445 -38.71 5.72 -15.31
CA ALA A 445 -38.94 4.39 -15.85
C ALA A 445 -37.86 3.39 -15.45
N VAL A 446 -36.57 3.79 -15.48
CA VAL A 446 -35.46 2.95 -15.00
C VAL A 446 -35.62 2.63 -13.50
N VAL A 447 -35.87 3.63 -12.66
CA VAL A 447 -36.00 3.43 -11.21
C VAL A 447 -37.23 2.58 -10.89
N ALA A 448 -38.34 2.79 -11.60
CA ALA A 448 -39.57 2.00 -11.43
C ALA A 448 -39.36 0.53 -11.78
N GLN A 449 -38.56 0.21 -12.78
CA GLN A 449 -38.23 -1.17 -13.17
C GLN A 449 -37.53 -1.96 -12.04
N TYR A 450 -36.75 -1.25 -11.21
CA TYR A 450 -35.98 -1.84 -10.12
C TYR A 450 -36.42 -1.32 -8.74
N ALA A 451 -37.72 -0.99 -8.61
CA ALA A 451 -38.28 -0.48 -7.35
C ALA A 451 -38.23 -1.49 -6.20
N ASP A 452 -38.40 -2.78 -6.54
CA ASP A 452 -38.42 -3.89 -5.56
C ASP A 452 -37.02 -4.48 -5.29
N THR A 453 -35.98 -4.02 -5.98
CA THR A 453 -34.60 -4.50 -5.75
C THR A 453 -33.86 -3.61 -4.76
N THR A 454 -33.04 -4.24 -3.93
CA THR A 454 -32.23 -3.51 -2.93
C THR A 454 -30.91 -3.01 -3.53
N GLY A 455 -30.47 -1.83 -3.06
CA GLY A 455 -29.21 -1.23 -3.47
C GLY A 455 -29.25 -0.63 -4.89
N ILE A 456 -28.07 -0.50 -5.51
CA ILE A 456 -27.89 0.14 -6.82
C ILE A 456 -27.25 -0.76 -7.87
N ARG A 457 -26.98 -2.05 -7.54
CA ARG A 457 -26.29 -2.97 -8.47
C ARG A 457 -27.07 -3.16 -9.78
N ASP A 458 -28.37 -3.33 -9.68
CA ASP A 458 -29.22 -3.52 -10.85
C ASP A 458 -29.34 -2.23 -11.67
N LEU A 459 -29.28 -1.06 -11.00
CA LEU A 459 -29.20 0.24 -11.67
C LEU A 459 -27.87 0.44 -12.40
N GLU A 460 -26.74 -0.04 -11.86
CA GLU A 460 -25.47 -0.03 -12.58
C GLU A 460 -25.53 -0.93 -13.84
N GLN A 461 -26.15 -2.10 -13.75
CA GLN A 461 -26.39 -2.97 -14.92
C GLN A 461 -27.31 -2.31 -15.94
N ALA A 462 -28.36 -1.62 -15.47
CA ALA A 462 -29.22 -0.84 -16.35
C ALA A 462 -28.45 0.28 -17.08
N ALA A 463 -27.57 0.99 -16.37
CA ALA A 463 -26.70 1.99 -16.99
C ALA A 463 -25.78 1.38 -18.06
N GLU A 464 -25.23 0.19 -17.81
CA GLU A 464 -24.42 -0.54 -18.81
C GLU A 464 -25.24 -0.91 -20.04
N HIS A 465 -26.45 -1.40 -19.85
CA HIS A 465 -27.33 -1.79 -20.98
C HIS A 465 -27.74 -0.57 -21.82
N LEU A 466 -28.11 0.54 -21.16
CA LEU A 466 -28.41 1.81 -21.86
C LEU A 466 -27.20 2.32 -22.64
N ALA A 467 -26.03 2.37 -22.01
CA ALA A 467 -24.81 2.85 -22.65
C ALA A 467 -24.35 1.95 -23.80
N ALA A 468 -24.45 0.63 -23.67
CA ALA A 468 -24.13 -0.30 -24.73
C ALA A 468 -25.08 -0.17 -25.92
N ASN A 469 -26.38 0.05 -25.66
CA ASN A 469 -27.38 0.29 -26.73
C ASN A 469 -27.13 1.62 -27.41
N ALA A 470 -26.79 2.67 -26.67
CA ALA A 470 -26.41 3.97 -27.25
C ALA A 470 -25.17 3.83 -28.14
N LEU A 471 -24.12 3.19 -27.65
CA LEU A 471 -22.91 2.93 -28.43
C LEU A 471 -23.21 2.18 -29.73
N TYR A 472 -24.02 1.14 -29.66
CA TYR A 472 -24.43 0.38 -30.86
C TYR A 472 -25.10 1.29 -31.89
N GLN A 473 -26.07 2.12 -31.48
CA GLN A 473 -26.78 3.01 -32.41
C GLN A 473 -25.85 4.11 -32.99
N ILE A 474 -24.91 4.61 -32.21
CA ILE A 474 -23.94 5.59 -32.67
C ILE A 474 -23.00 4.98 -33.71
N GLU A 475 -22.45 3.82 -33.44
CA GLU A 475 -21.46 3.19 -34.35
C GLU A 475 -22.09 2.53 -35.58
N VAL A 476 -23.26 1.91 -35.43
CA VAL A 476 -23.91 1.15 -36.53
C VAL A 476 -24.90 2.02 -37.32
N ASP A 477 -25.75 2.77 -36.60
CA ASP A 477 -26.78 3.58 -37.24
C ASP A 477 -26.29 5.02 -37.56
N GLN A 478 -25.02 5.34 -37.18
CA GLN A 478 -24.34 6.62 -37.39
C GLN A 478 -25.13 7.84 -36.89
N VAL A 479 -25.82 7.68 -35.76
CA VAL A 479 -26.48 8.79 -35.06
C VAL A 479 -25.48 9.49 -34.15
N SER A 480 -25.59 10.80 -34.01
CA SER A 480 -24.68 11.61 -33.13
C SER A 480 -25.08 11.56 -31.67
N GLN A 481 -26.32 11.20 -31.36
CA GLN A 481 -26.87 11.21 -30.00
C GLN A 481 -28.04 10.24 -29.90
N VAL A 482 -28.12 9.54 -28.78
CA VAL A 482 -29.26 8.66 -28.44
C VAL A 482 -29.93 9.22 -27.19
N THR A 483 -31.25 9.44 -27.26
CA THR A 483 -32.07 9.89 -26.14
C THR A 483 -33.02 8.76 -25.72
N PHE A 484 -33.01 8.44 -24.42
CA PHE A 484 -33.89 7.44 -23.80
C PHE A 484 -35.01 8.14 -23.02
N ASP A 485 -36.22 8.04 -23.54
CA ASP A 485 -37.47 8.37 -22.86
C ASP A 485 -38.08 7.13 -22.18
N ALA A 486 -39.17 7.30 -21.47
CA ALA A 486 -39.82 6.22 -20.74
C ALA A 486 -40.20 5.02 -21.62
N ASP A 487 -40.65 5.26 -22.87
CA ASP A 487 -41.08 4.21 -23.77
C ASP A 487 -39.90 3.42 -24.33
N ARG A 488 -38.82 4.10 -24.69
CA ARG A 488 -37.55 3.45 -25.11
C ARG A 488 -36.93 2.64 -23.98
N VAL A 489 -36.93 3.15 -22.77
CA VAL A 489 -36.44 2.45 -21.57
C VAL A 489 -37.26 1.18 -21.37
N ARG A 490 -38.60 1.26 -21.32
CA ARG A 490 -39.45 0.09 -21.14
C ARG A 490 -39.25 -0.95 -22.26
N LYS A 491 -39.09 -0.50 -23.50
CA LYS A 491 -38.83 -1.39 -24.64
C LYS A 491 -37.46 -2.07 -24.55
N LEU A 492 -36.46 -1.39 -24.04
CA LEU A 492 -35.09 -1.93 -23.90
C LEU A 492 -35.01 -2.99 -22.78
N PHE A 493 -35.78 -2.82 -21.71
CA PHE A 493 -35.78 -3.73 -20.56
C PHE A 493 -36.91 -4.77 -20.56
N ALA A 494 -37.81 -4.74 -21.55
CA ALA A 494 -38.84 -5.76 -21.77
C ALA A 494 -38.26 -7.06 -22.34
#